data_4c950382b19ff8746d0262d8fb12b00d
#
_entry.id   4c950382b19ff8746d0262d8fb12b00d
#
_cell.length_a   1.000
_cell.length_b   1.000
_cell.length_c   1.000
_cell.angle_alpha   90.00
_cell.angle_beta   90.00
_cell.angle_gamma   90.00
#
_symmetry.space_group_name_H-M   'P 1'
#
loop_
_entity.id
_entity.type
_entity.pdbx_description
1 polymer ?
#
loop_
_entity_poly.entity_id
_entity_poly.type
_entity_poly.pdbx_seq_one_letter_code
_entity_poly.pdbx_strand_id
1 'polypeptide(L)'
;MAIECISNLVGLKELCTADSIQPYFWLDDAQGIDRTALAQLAKPSNGSGKAFGNEIIESAARFLMTDIETLIPKGYSIKSSLNSFCNVCTYTGMTSSASNTGIIVKNLSTSPNGSLSIDSLKVMIASTGTYTIVLDDGIAPKQIPYEFTAGTEVIITNINFKTSSKSVKIYFLEAGVLINALNCPTTKSCGCSGSTAQSKDLSVKGLLSGGEFTTQYGFIPCASVVCSMDGIICQVVNQQPRLFGLALFYRSVARIYQEVGVTQRLNGFASFSKEEKQALADEYMSLYYERLNGSGNIKGISDNMGAALNSLNDPCVECLRPTAIAWAIS
;
A
#
# COMPACT_ATOMS: atom_id res chain seq x y z
N MET A 1 -1.23 -4.06 6.84
CA MET A 1 -1.15 -5.00 5.68
C MET A 1 0.29 -5.28 5.22
N ALA A 2 1.13 -4.28 4.96
CA ALA A 2 2.49 -4.58 4.48
C ALA A 2 3.39 -5.30 5.48
N ILE A 3 3.30 -4.97 6.73
CA ILE A 3 4.08 -5.60 7.80
C ILE A 3 3.68 -7.06 7.98
N GLU A 4 2.41 -7.40 7.80
CA GLU A 4 1.89 -8.77 7.98
C GLU A 4 2.49 -9.78 7.01
N CYS A 5 2.77 -9.39 5.75
CA CYS A 5 3.37 -10.32 4.78
C CYS A 5 4.82 -10.71 5.18
N ILE A 6 5.51 -9.84 5.92
CA ILE A 6 6.86 -10.09 6.43
C ILE A 6 6.79 -10.74 7.81
N SER A 7 6.01 -10.21 8.75
CA SER A 7 5.94 -10.71 10.13
C SER A 7 5.46 -12.15 10.21
N ASN A 8 4.59 -12.60 9.30
CA ASN A 8 4.11 -13.98 9.24
C ASN A 8 5.19 -15.01 8.82
N LEU A 9 6.37 -14.56 8.38
CA LEU A 9 7.46 -15.46 8.00
C LEU A 9 8.20 -16.06 9.21
N VAL A 10 8.08 -15.45 10.37
CA VAL A 10 8.69 -15.89 11.64
C VAL A 10 7.61 -16.01 12.72
N GLY A 11 7.71 -17.02 13.56
CA GLY A 11 6.72 -17.25 14.61
C GLY A 11 7.30 -17.90 15.87
N LEU A 12 6.41 -18.31 16.77
CA LEU A 12 6.68 -19.07 17.98
C LEU A 12 5.94 -20.40 17.91
N LYS A 13 6.61 -21.52 18.14
CA LYS A 13 6.09 -22.89 17.90
C LYS A 13 4.73 -23.21 18.54
N GLU A 14 4.47 -22.67 19.71
CA GLU A 14 3.25 -22.98 20.46
C GLU A 14 2.02 -22.18 20.05
N LEU A 15 2.10 -21.39 19.00
CA LEU A 15 1.08 -20.42 18.64
C LEU A 15 0.33 -20.74 17.35
N CYS A 16 0.73 -21.81 16.66
CA CYS A 16 0.03 -22.23 15.46
C CYS A 16 -1.26 -22.95 15.82
N THR A 17 -2.37 -22.30 15.60
CA THR A 17 -3.68 -22.97 15.43
C THR A 17 -3.71 -23.59 14.03
N ALA A 18 -4.46 -24.69 13.87
CA ALA A 18 -4.48 -25.48 12.63
C ALA A 18 -4.81 -24.68 11.35
N ASP A 19 -5.37 -23.50 11.49
CA ASP A 19 -5.83 -22.64 10.38
C ASP A 19 -4.90 -21.46 10.07
N SER A 20 -3.76 -21.35 10.75
CA SER A 20 -2.83 -20.24 10.51
C SER A 20 -1.76 -20.61 9.46
N ILE A 21 -1.33 -19.63 8.66
CA ILE A 21 -0.19 -19.75 7.77
C ILE A 21 1.03 -20.12 8.62
N GLN A 22 1.64 -21.29 8.37
CA GLN A 22 2.82 -21.71 9.12
C GLN A 22 3.99 -20.81 8.76
N PRO A 23 4.71 -20.25 9.74
CA PRO A 23 5.91 -19.48 9.52
C PRO A 23 7.03 -20.36 8.98
N TYR A 24 7.99 -19.75 8.29
CA TYR A 24 9.16 -20.44 7.75
C TYR A 24 10.23 -20.67 8.81
N PHE A 25 10.29 -19.84 9.84
CA PHE A 25 11.28 -19.87 10.91
C PHE A 25 10.61 -19.65 12.27
N TRP A 26 11.22 -20.23 13.30
CA TRP A 26 10.72 -20.16 14.67
C TRP A 26 11.75 -19.50 15.57
N LEU A 27 11.36 -18.49 16.34
CA LEU A 27 12.27 -17.85 17.30
C LEU A 27 12.81 -18.81 18.35
N ASP A 28 12.02 -19.81 18.70
CA ASP A 28 12.36 -20.87 19.66
C ASP A 28 13.49 -21.81 19.13
N ASP A 29 13.90 -21.70 17.88
CA ASP A 29 15.03 -22.43 17.33
C ASP A 29 16.38 -21.73 17.61
N ALA A 30 16.33 -20.45 18.04
CA ALA A 30 17.54 -19.73 18.42
C ALA A 30 18.02 -20.17 19.82
N GLN A 31 19.34 -20.25 19.97
CA GLN A 31 19.96 -20.67 21.21
C GLN A 31 19.50 -19.83 22.41
N GLY A 32 19.01 -20.48 23.48
CA GLY A 32 18.60 -19.81 24.72
C GLY A 32 17.33 -18.98 24.63
N ILE A 33 16.64 -18.99 23.50
CA ILE A 33 15.34 -18.34 23.35
C ILE A 33 14.25 -19.40 23.44
N ASP A 34 13.54 -19.40 24.55
CA ASP A 34 12.36 -20.22 24.76
C ASP A 34 11.20 -19.36 25.30
N ARG A 35 10.04 -19.94 25.43
CA ARG A 35 8.84 -19.25 25.93
C ARG A 35 9.03 -18.68 27.34
N THR A 36 9.76 -19.40 28.19
CA THR A 36 10.01 -18.97 29.58
C THR A 36 10.89 -17.74 29.60
N ALA A 37 11.94 -17.75 28.77
CA ALA A 37 12.83 -16.61 28.59
C ALA A 37 12.09 -15.39 28.06
N LEU A 38 11.26 -15.55 27.02
CA LEU A 38 10.43 -14.46 26.48
C LEU A 38 9.41 -13.93 27.49
N ALA A 39 8.80 -14.81 28.32
CA ALA A 39 7.87 -14.40 29.36
C ALA A 39 8.53 -13.55 30.45
N GLN A 40 9.80 -13.81 30.75
CA GLN A 40 10.58 -13.04 31.72
C GLN A 40 10.97 -11.64 31.19
N LEU A 41 11.13 -11.51 29.89
CA LEU A 41 11.40 -10.23 29.22
C LEU A 41 10.16 -9.37 29.09
N ALA A 42 8.97 -9.99 29.04
CA ALA A 42 7.73 -9.26 28.89
C ALA A 42 7.52 -8.26 30.04
N LYS A 43 7.23 -7.02 29.69
CA LYS A 43 6.83 -6.01 30.68
C LYS A 43 5.45 -6.38 31.23
N PRO A 44 5.11 -6.00 32.50
CA PRO A 44 3.78 -6.22 33.05
C PRO A 44 2.65 -5.66 32.17
N SER A 45 2.93 -4.61 31.39
CA SER A 45 2.00 -4.01 30.42
C SER A 45 1.76 -4.85 29.17
N ASN A 46 2.65 -5.77 28.82
CA ASN A 46 2.59 -6.56 27.59
C ASN A 46 1.99 -7.98 27.80
N GLY A 47 1.57 -8.29 29.01
CA GLY A 47 0.70 -9.43 29.39
C GLY A 47 1.31 -10.83 29.27
N SER A 48 2.12 -11.16 28.29
CA SER A 48 2.65 -12.52 28.11
C SER A 48 3.92 -12.52 27.24
N GLY A 49 4.76 -13.58 27.38
CA GLY A 49 5.92 -13.80 26.50
C GLY A 49 5.55 -13.90 25.02
N LYS A 50 4.33 -14.32 24.71
CA LYS A 50 3.74 -14.34 23.37
C LYS A 50 3.61 -12.92 22.81
N ALA A 51 2.97 -12.02 23.54
CA ALA A 51 2.76 -10.65 23.11
C ALA A 51 4.10 -9.93 22.89
N PHE A 52 5.07 -10.17 23.78
CA PHE A 52 6.43 -9.64 23.64
C PHE A 52 7.15 -10.20 22.40
N GLY A 53 7.08 -11.52 22.16
CA GLY A 53 7.68 -12.13 20.96
C GLY A 53 7.09 -11.57 19.66
N ASN A 54 5.77 -11.40 19.60
CA ASN A 54 5.11 -10.78 18.46
C ASN A 54 5.51 -9.30 18.27
N GLU A 55 5.62 -8.53 19.35
CA GLU A 55 6.10 -7.13 19.31
C GLU A 55 7.52 -7.04 18.73
N ILE A 56 8.40 -7.96 19.12
CA ILE A 56 9.76 -8.05 18.58
C ILE A 56 9.74 -8.37 17.08
N ILE A 57 8.94 -9.37 16.66
CA ILE A 57 8.81 -9.76 15.25
C ILE A 57 8.28 -8.58 14.42
N GLU A 58 7.23 -7.91 14.88
CA GLU A 58 6.66 -6.75 14.20
C GLU A 58 7.66 -5.59 14.10
N SER A 59 8.38 -5.30 15.21
CA SER A 59 9.43 -4.29 15.21
C SER A 59 10.54 -4.62 14.22
N ALA A 60 11.02 -5.87 14.22
CA ALA A 60 12.03 -6.34 13.28
C ALA A 60 11.53 -6.29 11.82
N ALA A 61 10.25 -6.61 11.58
CA ALA A 61 9.62 -6.54 10.26
C ALA A 61 9.57 -5.11 9.72
N ARG A 62 9.29 -4.12 10.58
CA ARG A 62 9.33 -2.68 10.20
C ARG A 62 10.74 -2.25 9.78
N PHE A 63 11.76 -2.64 10.53
CA PHE A 63 13.14 -2.34 10.16
C PHE A 63 13.53 -3.03 8.85
N LEU A 64 13.21 -4.33 8.69
CA LEU A 64 13.48 -5.05 7.45
C LEU A 64 12.78 -4.39 6.26
N MET A 65 11.53 -3.91 6.42
CA MET A 65 10.80 -3.18 5.39
C MET A 65 11.56 -1.91 4.95
N THR A 66 12.01 -1.11 5.91
CA THR A 66 12.79 0.11 5.64
C THR A 66 14.11 -0.23 4.92
N ASP A 67 14.79 -1.30 5.36
CA ASP A 67 16.03 -1.72 4.72
C ASP A 67 15.79 -2.20 3.28
N ILE A 68 14.70 -2.97 3.04
CA ILE A 68 14.30 -3.41 1.70
C ILE A 68 14.06 -2.21 0.76
N GLU A 69 13.40 -1.16 1.22
CA GLU A 69 13.17 0.06 0.43
C GLU A 69 14.50 0.67 -0.04
N THR A 70 15.54 0.64 0.79
CA THR A 70 16.87 1.14 0.42
C THR A 70 17.62 0.25 -0.55
N LEU A 71 17.25 -1.04 -0.61
CA LEU A 71 17.87 -2.03 -1.49
C LEU A 71 17.29 -2.06 -2.91
N ILE A 72 16.23 -1.27 -3.18
CA ILE A 72 15.68 -1.15 -4.53
C ILE A 72 16.77 -0.59 -5.44
N PRO A 73 17.17 -1.34 -6.50
CA PRO A 73 18.28 -0.88 -7.34
C PRO A 73 17.95 0.44 -8.05
N LYS A 74 18.94 1.30 -8.23
CA LYS A 74 18.79 2.61 -8.91
C LYS A 74 18.20 2.52 -10.33
N GLY A 75 18.25 1.35 -10.96
CA GLY A 75 17.63 1.06 -12.25
C GLY A 75 16.12 0.80 -12.19
N TYR A 76 15.50 0.83 -11.02
CA TYR A 76 14.07 0.65 -10.82
C TYR A 76 13.46 1.81 -10.06
N SER A 77 12.22 2.13 -10.41
CA SER A 77 11.41 3.12 -9.70
C SER A 77 10.03 2.54 -9.45
N ILE A 78 9.54 2.68 -8.24
CA ILE A 78 8.15 2.39 -7.91
C ILE A 78 7.39 3.71 -8.03
N LYS A 79 6.43 3.74 -8.95
CA LYS A 79 5.61 4.93 -9.20
C LYS A 79 4.71 5.19 -7.99
N SER A 80 4.54 6.45 -7.64
CA SER A 80 3.52 6.85 -6.66
C SER A 80 2.11 6.68 -7.21
N SER A 81 1.95 6.93 -8.53
CA SER A 81 0.68 6.72 -9.25
C SER A 81 0.94 6.35 -10.71
N LEU A 82 0.00 5.63 -11.31
CA LEU A 82 0.05 5.29 -12.73
C LEU A 82 -0.52 6.41 -13.59
N ASN A 83 -1.68 6.92 -13.22
CA ASN A 83 -2.38 7.98 -13.93
C ASN A 83 -3.23 8.80 -12.97
N SER A 84 -3.40 10.07 -13.30
CA SER A 84 -4.33 10.95 -12.62
C SER A 84 -5.30 11.56 -13.63
N PHE A 85 -6.53 11.75 -13.23
CA PHE A 85 -7.56 12.46 -13.95
C PHE A 85 -8.04 13.61 -13.07
N CYS A 86 -7.71 14.81 -13.45
CA CYS A 86 -8.16 16.03 -12.78
C CYS A 86 -8.70 16.99 -13.85
N ASN A 87 -10.01 17.05 -13.95
CA ASN A 87 -10.75 18.21 -14.35
C ASN A 87 -10.46 18.85 -15.73
N VAL A 88 -11.04 18.26 -16.78
CA VAL A 88 -11.06 18.90 -18.13
C VAL A 88 -12.48 19.03 -18.69
N CYS A 89 -13.48 18.65 -17.92
CA CYS A 89 -14.88 18.74 -18.36
C CYS A 89 -15.47 20.12 -18.08
N THR A 90 -16.42 20.51 -18.90
CA THR A 90 -17.24 21.73 -18.70
C THR A 90 -18.69 21.34 -18.49
N TYR A 91 -19.44 22.15 -17.72
CA TYR A 91 -20.85 21.92 -17.52
C TYR A 91 -21.65 22.40 -18.75
N THR A 92 -22.71 21.66 -19.07
CA THR A 92 -23.69 22.04 -20.08
C THR A 92 -24.98 22.53 -19.40
N GLY A 93 -25.84 23.17 -20.15
CA GLY A 93 -27.17 23.58 -19.67
C GLY A 93 -28.17 22.42 -19.53
N MET A 94 -27.81 21.19 -19.97
CA MET A 94 -28.67 20.00 -19.83
C MET A 94 -28.66 19.49 -18.40
N THR A 95 -29.82 19.16 -17.85
CA THR A 95 -29.97 18.63 -16.50
C THR A 95 -30.66 17.27 -16.51
N SER A 96 -30.39 16.48 -15.48
CA SER A 96 -31.05 15.19 -15.22
C SER A 96 -31.45 15.10 -13.74
N SER A 97 -32.61 14.51 -13.47
CA SER A 97 -33.17 14.34 -12.13
C SER A 97 -33.36 12.88 -11.74
N ALA A 98 -32.81 11.94 -12.48
CA ALA A 98 -32.93 10.54 -12.16
C ALA A 98 -32.17 10.21 -10.84
N SER A 99 -32.77 9.39 -9.97
CA SER A 99 -32.09 8.87 -8.79
C SER A 99 -30.87 8.02 -9.20
N ASN A 100 -29.83 8.05 -8.38
CA ASN A 100 -28.54 7.38 -8.66
C ASN A 100 -27.90 7.82 -9.99
N THR A 101 -28.13 9.04 -10.41
CA THR A 101 -27.44 9.65 -11.54
C THR A 101 -26.15 10.29 -11.06
N GLY A 102 -25.08 10.11 -11.82
CA GLY A 102 -23.78 10.62 -11.47
C GLY A 102 -22.68 10.10 -12.39
N ILE A 103 -21.58 9.64 -11.80
CA ILE A 103 -20.45 9.07 -12.52
C ILE A 103 -19.99 7.76 -11.91
N ILE A 104 -19.30 6.96 -12.72
CA ILE A 104 -18.53 5.82 -12.27
C ILE A 104 -17.07 6.02 -12.67
N VAL A 105 -16.18 5.90 -11.70
CA VAL A 105 -14.73 5.95 -11.88
C VAL A 105 -14.20 4.53 -11.81
N LYS A 106 -13.44 4.11 -12.83
CA LYS A 106 -12.90 2.74 -12.92
C LYS A 106 -11.39 2.75 -12.97
N ASN A 107 -10.79 1.90 -12.17
CA ASN A 107 -9.40 1.52 -12.28
C ASN A 107 -9.26 0.40 -13.33
N LEU A 108 -8.68 0.73 -14.46
CA LEU A 108 -8.42 -0.20 -15.58
C LEU A 108 -7.02 -0.81 -15.51
N SER A 109 -6.19 -0.37 -14.54
CA SER A 109 -4.85 -0.89 -14.38
C SER A 109 -4.85 -2.40 -14.12
N THR A 110 -3.92 -3.08 -14.75
CA THR A 110 -3.63 -4.50 -14.50
C THR A 110 -2.81 -4.72 -13.23
N SER A 111 -2.28 -3.64 -12.62
CA SER A 111 -1.56 -3.75 -11.37
C SER A 111 -2.45 -4.23 -10.22
N PRO A 112 -2.11 -5.32 -9.54
CA PRO A 112 -2.78 -5.74 -8.31
C PRO A 112 -2.49 -4.77 -7.14
N ASN A 113 -1.44 -3.95 -7.26
CA ASN A 113 -1.02 -2.97 -6.27
C ASN A 113 -1.57 -1.56 -6.54
N GLY A 114 -2.34 -1.40 -7.62
CA GLY A 114 -2.98 -0.14 -7.96
C GLY A 114 -4.31 0.03 -7.24
N SER A 115 -4.42 1.01 -6.34
CA SER A 115 -5.67 1.40 -5.67
C SER A 115 -6.22 2.70 -6.25
N LEU A 116 -7.56 2.81 -6.32
CA LEU A 116 -8.22 4.02 -6.76
C LEU A 116 -8.26 5.05 -5.62
N SER A 117 -7.79 6.28 -5.88
CA SER A 117 -7.88 7.42 -4.97
C SER A 117 -8.74 8.52 -5.60
N ILE A 118 -9.61 9.12 -4.80
CA ILE A 118 -10.41 10.30 -5.16
C ILE A 118 -10.11 11.38 -4.14
N ASP A 119 -9.45 12.43 -4.59
CA ASP A 119 -8.90 13.47 -3.71
C ASP A 119 -9.83 14.69 -3.61
N SER A 120 -10.51 15.03 -4.73
CA SER A 120 -11.48 16.10 -4.76
C SER A 120 -12.55 15.85 -5.81
N LEU A 121 -13.69 16.54 -5.63
CA LEU A 121 -14.80 16.58 -6.58
C LEU A 121 -15.16 18.03 -6.88
N LYS A 122 -15.28 18.35 -8.15
CA LYS A 122 -15.90 19.59 -8.61
C LYS A 122 -17.35 19.27 -8.99
N VAL A 123 -18.28 20.02 -8.45
CA VAL A 123 -19.71 19.71 -8.53
C VAL A 123 -20.48 20.99 -8.89
N MET A 124 -21.42 20.88 -9.82
CA MET A 124 -22.40 21.93 -10.12
C MET A 124 -23.78 21.32 -10.32
N ILE A 125 -24.74 21.82 -9.61
CA ILE A 125 -26.14 21.39 -9.69
C ILE A 125 -27.07 22.55 -9.95
N ALA A 126 -28.25 22.25 -10.48
CA ALA A 126 -29.26 23.23 -10.80
C ALA A 126 -30.32 23.44 -9.67
N SER A 127 -30.13 22.74 -8.54
CA SER A 127 -31.02 22.84 -7.37
C SER A 127 -30.26 23.44 -6.19
N THR A 128 -30.94 24.26 -5.39
CA THR A 128 -30.41 24.78 -4.10
C THR A 128 -30.86 23.87 -2.97
N GLY A 129 -29.96 23.54 -2.05
CA GLY A 129 -30.27 22.72 -0.87
C GLY A 129 -29.06 21.99 -0.31
N THR A 130 -29.28 21.29 0.78
CA THR A 130 -28.27 20.37 1.36
C THR A 130 -28.47 18.97 0.80
N TYR A 131 -27.47 18.43 0.15
CA TYR A 131 -27.51 17.11 -0.47
C TYR A 131 -26.29 16.29 -0.07
N THR A 132 -26.47 14.97 -0.04
CA THR A 132 -25.43 14.02 0.36
C THR A 132 -24.81 13.37 -0.87
N ILE A 133 -23.52 13.60 -1.07
CA ILE A 133 -22.72 12.89 -2.08
C ILE A 133 -22.31 11.54 -1.52
N VAL A 134 -22.52 10.49 -2.28
CA VAL A 134 -22.11 9.12 -1.94
C VAL A 134 -20.99 8.70 -2.86
N LEU A 135 -19.86 8.24 -2.27
CA LEU A 135 -18.80 7.52 -2.95
C LEU A 135 -18.95 6.06 -2.56
N ASP A 136 -19.41 5.23 -3.48
CA ASP A 136 -19.75 3.82 -3.25
C ASP A 136 -18.80 2.91 -4.03
N ASP A 137 -17.95 2.21 -3.32
CA ASP A 137 -17.02 1.21 -3.84
C ASP A 137 -17.55 -0.24 -3.74
N GLY A 138 -18.77 -0.41 -3.22
CA GLY A 138 -19.39 -1.70 -2.97
C GLY A 138 -18.93 -2.37 -1.66
N ILE A 139 -18.04 -1.74 -0.87
CA ILE A 139 -17.50 -2.29 0.38
C ILE A 139 -17.89 -1.39 1.56
N ALA A 140 -17.49 -0.13 1.50
CA ALA A 140 -17.69 0.86 2.57
C ALA A 140 -17.99 2.23 1.97
N PRO A 141 -19.25 2.55 1.66
CA PRO A 141 -19.60 3.82 1.05
C PRO A 141 -19.29 5.00 1.98
N LYS A 142 -18.69 6.04 1.42
CA LYS A 142 -18.46 7.32 2.11
C LYS A 142 -19.55 8.31 1.74
N GLN A 143 -20.15 8.94 2.73
CA GLN A 143 -21.18 9.97 2.56
C GLN A 143 -20.63 11.33 2.95
N ILE A 144 -20.91 12.35 2.13
CA ILE A 144 -20.44 13.72 2.31
C ILE A 144 -21.64 14.65 2.14
N PRO A 145 -22.25 15.13 3.24
CA PRO A 145 -23.29 16.16 3.15
C PRO A 145 -22.67 17.52 2.77
N TYR A 146 -23.31 18.24 1.88
CA TYR A 146 -22.85 19.54 1.42
C TYR A 146 -24.03 20.44 1.05
N GLU A 147 -23.88 21.74 1.31
CA GLU A 147 -24.88 22.77 0.95
C GLU A 147 -24.54 23.37 -0.42
N PHE A 148 -25.47 23.32 -1.33
CA PHE A 148 -25.32 23.79 -2.71
C PHE A 148 -26.22 24.96 -3.01
N THR A 149 -25.74 25.89 -3.84
CA THR A 149 -26.50 26.92 -4.48
C THR A 149 -26.64 26.62 -5.97
N ALA A 150 -27.85 26.68 -6.50
CA ALA A 150 -28.15 26.38 -7.90
C ALA A 150 -27.24 27.17 -8.86
N GLY A 151 -26.66 26.48 -9.83
CA GLY A 151 -25.80 27.08 -10.85
C GLY A 151 -24.40 27.50 -10.36
N THR A 152 -24.08 27.25 -9.08
CA THR A 152 -22.76 27.57 -8.53
C THR A 152 -21.87 26.35 -8.56
N GLU A 153 -20.67 26.53 -9.11
CA GLU A 153 -19.62 25.49 -9.08
C GLU A 153 -18.96 25.45 -7.70
N VAL A 154 -18.87 24.24 -7.14
CA VAL A 154 -18.26 23.98 -5.85
C VAL A 154 -17.12 22.97 -6.02
N ILE A 155 -16.01 23.22 -5.33
CA ILE A 155 -14.88 22.28 -5.26
C ILE A 155 -14.80 21.71 -3.84
N ILE A 156 -15.08 20.42 -3.70
CA ILE A 156 -14.98 19.71 -2.44
C ILE A 156 -13.59 19.07 -2.41
N THR A 157 -12.74 19.57 -1.53
CA THR A 157 -11.35 19.10 -1.35
C THR A 157 -11.22 18.16 -0.17
N ASN A 158 -10.05 17.49 -0.04
CA ASN A 158 -9.72 16.62 1.08
C ASN A 158 -10.70 15.45 1.26
N ILE A 159 -11.23 14.94 0.17
CA ILE A 159 -12.11 13.76 0.20
C ILE A 159 -11.34 12.55 0.70
N ASN A 160 -10.08 12.37 0.26
CA ASN A 160 -9.17 11.31 0.71
C ASN A 160 -9.85 9.92 0.71
N PHE A 161 -10.62 9.63 -0.34
CA PHE A 161 -11.27 8.33 -0.51
C PHE A 161 -10.34 7.41 -1.28
N LYS A 162 -9.90 6.33 -0.64
CA LYS A 162 -9.00 5.33 -1.24
C LYS A 162 -9.59 3.95 -1.10
N THR A 163 -9.62 3.20 -2.19
CA THR A 163 -10.17 1.84 -2.21
C THR A 163 -9.37 0.92 -3.14
N SER A 164 -9.32 -0.36 -2.79
CA SER A 164 -8.82 -1.42 -3.67
C SER A 164 -9.86 -1.89 -4.69
N SER A 165 -11.12 -1.47 -4.56
CA SER A 165 -12.15 -1.75 -5.55
C SER A 165 -11.77 -1.23 -6.93
N LYS A 166 -12.12 -1.97 -7.96
CA LYS A 166 -11.85 -1.57 -9.36
C LYS A 166 -12.79 -0.48 -9.86
N SER A 167 -13.83 -0.13 -9.10
CA SER A 167 -14.76 0.92 -9.47
C SER A 167 -15.36 1.62 -8.26
N VAL A 168 -15.64 2.92 -8.42
CA VAL A 168 -16.37 3.75 -7.45
C VAL A 168 -17.49 4.46 -8.17
N LYS A 169 -18.71 4.35 -7.67
CA LYS A 169 -19.86 5.14 -8.11
C LYS A 169 -19.94 6.42 -7.27
N ILE A 170 -20.20 7.54 -7.91
CA ILE A 170 -20.35 8.85 -7.26
C ILE A 170 -21.70 9.41 -7.68
N TYR A 171 -22.60 9.60 -6.72
CA TYR A 171 -23.98 10.04 -6.97
C TYR A 171 -24.52 10.78 -5.74
N PHE A 172 -25.69 11.42 -5.90
CA PHE A 172 -26.45 12.01 -4.79
C PHE A 172 -27.39 10.97 -4.16
N LEU A 173 -27.46 10.95 -2.84
CA LEU A 173 -28.35 10.07 -2.09
C LEU A 173 -29.81 10.44 -2.29
N GLU A 174 -30.09 11.76 -2.36
CA GLU A 174 -31.43 12.29 -2.48
C GLU A 174 -31.96 12.17 -3.92
N ALA A 175 -33.21 11.79 -4.03
CA ALA A 175 -33.92 11.80 -5.32
C ALA A 175 -34.31 13.22 -5.72
N GLY A 176 -34.36 13.48 -7.04
CA GLY A 176 -34.86 14.75 -7.57
C GLY A 176 -33.83 15.87 -7.63
N VAL A 177 -32.58 15.65 -7.24
CA VAL A 177 -31.50 16.61 -7.44
C VAL A 177 -31.29 16.84 -8.93
N LEU A 178 -31.38 18.11 -9.36
CA LEU A 178 -31.13 18.46 -10.76
C LEU A 178 -29.63 18.67 -10.98
N ILE A 179 -29.00 17.73 -11.68
CA ILE A 179 -27.58 17.72 -11.96
C ILE A 179 -27.27 18.09 -13.40
N ASN A 180 -26.25 18.91 -13.60
CA ASN A 180 -25.83 19.34 -14.91
C ASN A 180 -25.05 18.24 -15.64
N ALA A 181 -25.35 18.05 -16.92
CA ALA A 181 -24.55 17.18 -17.78
C ALA A 181 -23.19 17.82 -18.06
N LEU A 182 -22.20 16.98 -18.31
CA LEU A 182 -20.83 17.37 -18.59
C LEU A 182 -20.51 17.18 -20.07
N ASN A 183 -19.78 18.11 -20.62
CA ASN A 183 -19.09 17.96 -21.90
C ASN A 183 -17.62 17.69 -21.61
N CYS A 184 -17.21 16.45 -21.71
CA CYS A 184 -15.84 16.04 -21.53
C CYS A 184 -15.20 15.78 -22.90
N PRO A 185 -14.09 16.44 -23.24
CA PRO A 185 -13.42 16.18 -24.50
C PRO A 185 -12.99 14.72 -24.58
N THR A 186 -13.43 14.05 -25.63
CA THR A 186 -13.14 12.62 -25.87
C THR A 186 -11.75 12.37 -26.47
N THR A 187 -10.98 13.43 -26.73
CA THR A 187 -9.79 13.34 -27.56
C THR A 187 -8.48 13.58 -26.83
N LYS A 188 -7.63 12.58 -27.00
CA LYS A 188 -6.16 12.58 -27.15
C LYS A 188 -5.33 13.35 -26.12
N SER A 189 -4.63 12.54 -25.35
CA SER A 189 -3.29 12.83 -24.83
C SER A 189 -2.43 13.56 -25.88
N CYS A 190 -2.29 14.87 -25.76
CA CYS A 190 -1.06 15.48 -26.17
C CYS A 190 -0.14 15.50 -24.94
N GLY A 191 1.13 15.19 -25.12
CA GLY A 191 2.14 14.93 -24.10
C GLY A 191 2.49 16.06 -23.13
N CYS A 192 1.58 16.98 -22.91
CA CYS A 192 1.64 18.05 -21.93
C CYS A 192 0.30 18.08 -21.23
N SER A 193 0.15 17.31 -20.16
CA SER A 193 -0.92 17.39 -19.12
C SER A 193 -2.38 17.64 -19.57
N GLY A 194 -2.77 17.19 -20.75
CA GLY A 194 -4.16 17.18 -21.20
C GLY A 194 -4.81 15.85 -20.85
N SER A 195 -5.46 15.76 -19.70
CA SER A 195 -6.18 14.56 -19.29
C SER A 195 -7.46 14.41 -20.10
N THR A 196 -7.54 13.36 -20.88
CA THR A 196 -8.79 12.83 -21.42
C THR A 196 -9.57 12.17 -20.29
N ALA A 197 -10.91 12.11 -20.39
CA ALA A 197 -11.76 11.35 -19.48
C ALA A 197 -11.47 9.84 -19.47
N GLN A 198 -10.52 9.41 -20.29
CA GLN A 198 -10.02 8.03 -20.34
C GLN A 198 -8.51 8.06 -20.49
N SER A 199 -7.82 7.47 -19.55
CA SER A 199 -6.41 7.09 -19.66
C SER A 199 -6.33 5.56 -19.82
N LYS A 200 -5.12 5.05 -20.08
CA LYS A 200 -4.91 3.60 -20.15
C LYS A 200 -5.35 2.89 -18.87
N ASP A 201 -5.22 3.54 -17.72
CA ASP A 201 -5.40 2.93 -16.41
C ASP A 201 -6.60 3.48 -15.63
N LEU A 202 -7.24 4.56 -16.11
CA LEU A 202 -8.37 5.20 -15.44
C LEU A 202 -9.46 5.56 -16.46
N SER A 203 -10.71 5.25 -16.14
CA SER A 203 -11.88 5.62 -16.94
C SER A 203 -12.94 6.26 -16.06
N VAL A 204 -13.54 7.34 -16.57
CA VAL A 204 -14.70 8.00 -15.95
C VAL A 204 -15.87 7.96 -16.95
N LYS A 205 -17.00 7.41 -16.53
CA LYS A 205 -18.22 7.28 -17.32
C LYS A 205 -19.41 7.85 -16.56
N GLY A 206 -20.47 8.16 -17.26
CA GLY A 206 -21.74 8.51 -16.66
C GLY A 206 -22.41 7.31 -15.98
N LEU A 207 -23.16 7.59 -14.92
CA LEU A 207 -24.03 6.65 -14.22
C LEU A 207 -25.46 7.17 -14.35
N LEU A 208 -26.38 6.36 -14.88
CA LEU A 208 -27.80 6.68 -15.00
C LEU A 208 -28.61 5.44 -14.70
N SER A 209 -29.52 5.51 -13.71
CA SER A 209 -30.41 4.40 -13.31
C SER A 209 -29.67 3.06 -13.12
N GLY A 210 -28.45 3.09 -12.58
CA GLY A 210 -27.62 1.92 -12.33
C GLY A 210 -26.82 1.39 -13.52
N GLY A 211 -26.99 1.95 -14.72
CA GLY A 211 -26.21 1.63 -15.93
C GLY A 211 -25.11 2.63 -16.23
N GLU A 212 -24.12 2.20 -17.04
CA GLU A 212 -23.06 3.09 -17.52
C GLU A 212 -23.47 3.77 -18.80
N PHE A 213 -23.20 5.08 -18.88
CA PHE A 213 -23.48 5.90 -20.04
C PHE A 213 -22.25 6.70 -20.47
N THR A 214 -22.26 7.16 -21.73
CA THR A 214 -21.21 8.03 -22.26
C THR A 214 -21.27 9.44 -21.67
N THR A 215 -22.49 9.96 -21.45
CA THR A 215 -22.70 11.28 -20.86
C THR A 215 -22.46 11.23 -19.36
N GLN A 216 -21.60 12.10 -18.86
CA GLN A 216 -21.30 12.25 -17.42
C GLN A 216 -22.22 13.32 -16.84
N TYR A 217 -22.56 13.19 -15.57
CA TYR A 217 -23.45 14.09 -14.86
C TYR A 217 -22.87 14.56 -13.53
N GLY A 218 -22.92 15.84 -13.27
CA GLY A 218 -22.79 16.50 -11.97
C GLY A 218 -21.40 16.54 -11.36
N PHE A 219 -20.57 15.53 -11.60
CA PHE A 219 -19.31 15.36 -10.88
C PHE A 219 -18.11 15.32 -11.81
N ILE A 220 -17.13 16.16 -11.52
CA ILE A 220 -15.81 16.12 -12.17
C ILE A 220 -14.80 15.68 -11.09
N PRO A 221 -14.35 14.43 -11.07
CA PRO A 221 -13.45 13.94 -10.04
C PRO A 221 -12.01 14.37 -10.32
N CYS A 222 -11.25 14.59 -9.25
CA CYS A 222 -9.80 14.45 -9.29
C CYS A 222 -9.48 13.06 -8.71
N ALA A 223 -9.18 12.14 -9.58
CA ALA A 223 -8.95 10.74 -9.26
C ALA A 223 -7.60 10.26 -9.79
N SER A 224 -6.98 9.32 -9.09
CA SER A 224 -5.72 8.71 -9.50
C SER A 224 -5.69 7.22 -9.18
N VAL A 225 -4.86 6.47 -9.91
CA VAL A 225 -4.51 5.10 -9.54
C VAL A 225 -3.18 5.17 -8.78
N VAL A 226 -3.24 5.02 -7.47
CA VAL A 226 -2.10 5.11 -6.56
C VAL A 226 -1.46 3.74 -6.42
N CYS A 227 -0.15 3.66 -6.60
CA CYS A 227 0.64 2.45 -6.43
C CYS A 227 1.00 2.22 -4.95
N SER A 228 0.89 0.98 -4.49
CA SER A 228 1.26 0.58 -3.13
C SER A 228 2.68 0.04 -3.12
N MET A 229 3.63 0.79 -2.57
CA MET A 229 5.00 0.32 -2.31
C MET A 229 4.97 -0.96 -1.49
N ASP A 230 4.22 -0.95 -0.41
CA ASP A 230 4.02 -2.08 0.49
C ASP A 230 3.53 -3.34 -0.22
N GLY A 231 2.56 -3.19 -1.12
CA GLY A 231 2.02 -4.31 -1.90
C GLY A 231 3.06 -4.91 -2.85
N ILE A 232 3.88 -4.06 -3.48
CA ILE A 232 4.98 -4.49 -4.36
C ILE A 232 6.03 -5.24 -3.56
N ILE A 233 6.45 -4.71 -2.41
CA ILE A 233 7.42 -5.38 -1.54
C ILE A 233 6.86 -6.73 -1.08
N CYS A 234 5.59 -6.80 -0.67
CA CYS A 234 4.95 -8.06 -0.30
C CYS A 234 4.96 -9.09 -1.44
N GLN A 235 4.77 -8.67 -2.68
CA GLN A 235 4.89 -9.59 -3.82
C GLN A 235 6.32 -10.11 -4.00
N VAL A 236 7.32 -9.25 -3.85
CA VAL A 236 8.75 -9.65 -3.89
C VAL A 236 9.07 -10.62 -2.76
N VAL A 237 8.61 -10.34 -1.54
CA VAL A 237 8.77 -11.22 -0.37
C VAL A 237 8.16 -12.59 -0.62
N ASN A 238 6.95 -12.64 -1.19
CA ASN A 238 6.26 -13.90 -1.49
C ASN A 238 6.95 -14.74 -2.58
N GLN A 239 7.79 -14.14 -3.43
CA GLN A 239 8.61 -14.91 -4.38
C GLN A 239 9.79 -15.62 -3.71
N GLN A 240 10.30 -15.07 -2.59
CA GLN A 240 11.49 -15.58 -1.91
C GLN A 240 11.30 -15.61 -0.38
N PRO A 241 10.22 -16.24 0.14
CA PRO A 241 9.82 -16.11 1.54
C PRO A 241 10.88 -16.65 2.52
N ARG A 242 11.67 -17.65 2.10
CA ARG A 242 12.75 -18.18 2.95
C ARG A 242 13.90 -17.21 3.13
N LEU A 243 14.26 -16.45 2.09
CA LEU A 243 15.35 -15.48 2.18
C LEU A 243 14.97 -14.32 3.12
N PHE A 244 13.77 -13.77 2.92
CA PHE A 244 13.25 -12.69 3.77
C PHE A 244 12.93 -13.16 5.19
N GLY A 245 12.38 -14.38 5.33
CA GLY A 245 12.11 -14.99 6.64
C GLY A 245 13.37 -15.21 7.46
N LEU A 246 14.47 -15.63 6.82
CA LEU A 246 15.76 -15.81 7.50
C LEU A 246 16.36 -14.47 7.95
N ALA A 247 16.28 -13.44 7.10
CA ALA A 247 16.70 -12.08 7.50
C ALA A 247 15.86 -11.57 8.69
N LEU A 248 14.53 -11.72 8.64
CA LEU A 248 13.65 -11.35 9.74
C LEU A 248 13.98 -12.14 11.02
N PHE A 249 14.23 -13.43 10.91
CA PHE A 249 14.61 -14.28 12.04
C PHE A 249 15.87 -13.73 12.71
N TYR A 250 16.96 -13.52 11.96
CA TYR A 250 18.20 -12.99 12.51
C TYR A 250 18.01 -11.61 13.17
N ARG A 251 17.25 -10.71 12.54
CA ARG A 251 16.95 -9.39 13.10
C ARG A 251 16.17 -9.50 14.41
N SER A 252 15.19 -10.40 14.46
CA SER A 252 14.36 -10.63 15.66
C SER A 252 15.18 -11.20 16.82
N VAL A 253 16.03 -12.18 16.53
CA VAL A 253 16.92 -12.79 17.53
C VAL A 253 17.92 -11.77 18.06
N ALA A 254 18.56 -11.00 17.19
CA ALA A 254 19.47 -9.92 17.59
C ALA A 254 18.77 -8.93 18.54
N ARG A 255 17.53 -8.56 18.21
CA ARG A 255 16.73 -7.64 19.04
C ARG A 255 16.43 -8.22 20.42
N ILE A 256 16.12 -9.50 20.51
CA ILE A 256 15.92 -10.18 21.81
C ILE A 256 17.18 -10.07 22.64
N TYR A 257 18.36 -10.42 22.11
CA TYR A 257 19.61 -10.34 22.87
C TYR A 257 19.98 -8.90 23.27
N GLN A 258 19.67 -7.90 22.46
CA GLN A 258 19.83 -6.50 22.81
C GLN A 258 18.95 -6.12 24.02
N GLU A 259 17.66 -6.51 24.00
CA GLU A 259 16.75 -6.26 25.14
C GLU A 259 17.21 -7.01 26.39
N VAL A 260 17.70 -8.24 26.23
CA VAL A 260 18.28 -9.06 27.31
C VAL A 260 19.51 -8.37 27.93
N GLY A 261 20.37 -7.76 27.12
CA GLY A 261 21.59 -7.07 27.59
C GLY A 261 21.31 -5.83 28.44
N VAL A 262 20.14 -5.19 28.23
CA VAL A 262 19.75 -3.95 28.93
C VAL A 262 18.89 -4.23 30.17
N THR A 263 18.19 -5.38 30.24
CA THR A 263 17.19 -5.66 31.27
C THR A 263 17.80 -6.41 32.46
N GLN A 264 17.61 -5.89 33.68
CA GLN A 264 18.05 -6.54 34.92
C GLN A 264 17.16 -7.69 35.43
N ARG A 265 16.10 -8.05 34.68
CA ARG A 265 15.03 -8.97 35.12
C ARG A 265 15.28 -10.46 34.78
N LEU A 266 16.52 -10.90 34.65
CA LEU A 266 16.81 -12.11 33.91
C LEU A 266 17.31 -13.27 34.76
N ASN A 267 16.45 -14.24 35.01
CA ASN A 267 16.86 -15.56 35.47
C ASN A 267 16.97 -16.59 34.30
N GLY A 268 16.17 -16.46 33.21
CA GLY A 268 16.17 -17.40 32.09
C GLY A 268 17.40 -17.33 31.18
N PHE A 269 18.05 -16.17 31.11
CA PHE A 269 19.32 -15.96 30.40
C PHE A 269 20.52 -15.85 31.36
N ALA A 270 20.38 -16.31 32.61
CA ALA A 270 21.40 -16.19 33.63
C ALA A 270 22.70 -16.97 33.30
N SER A 271 22.62 -17.93 32.38
CA SER A 271 23.77 -18.67 31.92
C SER A 271 24.72 -17.89 31.00
N PHE A 272 24.31 -16.74 30.48
CA PHE A 272 25.14 -15.93 29.59
C PHE A 272 25.61 -14.68 30.32
N SER A 273 26.89 -14.36 30.20
CA SER A 273 27.43 -13.07 30.65
C SER A 273 26.87 -11.92 29.81
N LYS A 274 27.06 -10.68 30.25
CA LYS A 274 26.63 -9.52 29.45
C LYS A 274 27.40 -9.44 28.13
N GLU A 275 28.67 -9.76 28.16
CA GLU A 275 29.55 -9.77 26.99
C GLU A 275 29.15 -10.84 25.98
N GLU A 276 28.76 -12.04 26.44
CA GLU A 276 28.26 -13.10 25.57
C GLU A 276 26.93 -12.74 24.90
N LYS A 277 26.03 -12.10 25.64
CA LYS A 277 24.75 -11.60 25.09
C LYS A 277 24.96 -10.56 24.00
N GLN A 278 25.89 -9.62 24.24
CA GLN A 278 26.24 -8.61 23.25
C GLN A 278 26.90 -9.26 22.02
N ALA A 279 27.82 -10.19 22.22
CA ALA A 279 28.48 -10.92 21.13
C ALA A 279 27.45 -11.69 20.28
N LEU A 280 26.47 -12.36 20.89
CA LEU A 280 25.37 -13.01 20.16
C LEU A 280 24.51 -12.00 19.41
N ALA A 281 24.17 -10.86 20.01
CA ALA A 281 23.42 -9.83 19.31
C ALA A 281 24.17 -9.32 18.06
N ASP A 282 25.47 -9.10 18.18
CA ASP A 282 26.33 -8.61 17.11
C ASP A 282 26.51 -9.68 16.02
N GLU A 283 26.64 -10.96 16.39
CA GLU A 283 26.68 -12.09 15.47
C GLU A 283 25.40 -12.17 14.62
N TYR A 284 24.22 -12.17 15.27
CA TYR A 284 22.95 -12.24 14.56
C TYR A 284 22.71 -10.98 13.71
N MET A 285 23.18 -9.82 14.12
CA MET A 285 23.16 -8.61 13.29
C MET A 285 24.08 -8.74 12.08
N SER A 286 25.25 -9.35 12.23
CA SER A 286 26.14 -9.62 11.10
C SER A 286 25.49 -10.58 10.09
N LEU A 287 24.87 -11.65 10.57
CA LEU A 287 24.12 -12.59 9.73
C LEU A 287 22.93 -11.90 9.03
N TYR A 288 22.24 -10.98 9.71
CA TYR A 288 21.19 -10.18 9.12
C TYR A 288 21.69 -9.35 7.91
N TYR A 289 22.79 -8.60 8.11
CA TYR A 289 23.38 -7.79 7.03
C TYR A 289 23.95 -8.64 5.90
N GLU A 290 24.46 -9.82 6.22
CA GLU A 290 24.88 -10.79 5.20
C GLU A 290 23.70 -11.24 4.32
N ARG A 291 22.51 -11.45 4.91
CA ARG A 291 21.29 -11.78 4.17
C ARG A 291 20.72 -10.60 3.39
N LEU A 292 20.91 -9.38 3.86
CA LEU A 292 20.52 -8.19 3.10
C LEU A 292 21.42 -7.97 1.88
N ASN A 293 22.74 -7.98 2.07
CA ASN A 293 23.70 -7.49 1.09
C ASN A 293 24.39 -8.61 0.28
N GLY A 294 24.29 -9.86 0.76
CA GLY A 294 25.09 -10.96 0.24
C GLY A 294 26.51 -10.99 0.84
N SER A 295 27.17 -12.13 0.79
CA SER A 295 28.55 -12.32 1.24
C SER A 295 29.17 -13.49 0.51
N GLY A 296 30.28 -13.28 -0.16
CA GLY A 296 31.01 -14.32 -0.89
C GLY A 296 30.13 -15.01 -1.95
N ASN A 297 29.84 -16.31 -1.74
CA ASN A 297 28.96 -17.10 -2.61
C ASN A 297 27.49 -17.05 -2.21
N ILE A 298 27.13 -16.34 -1.15
CA ILE A 298 25.75 -16.23 -0.65
C ILE A 298 25.11 -14.99 -1.26
N LYS A 299 24.09 -15.19 -2.09
CA LYS A 299 23.29 -14.09 -2.62
C LYS A 299 22.37 -13.52 -1.55
N GLY A 300 22.43 -12.21 -1.40
CA GLY A 300 21.56 -11.45 -0.51
C GLY A 300 20.23 -11.04 -1.15
N ILE A 301 19.41 -10.35 -0.38
CA ILE A 301 18.18 -9.72 -0.86
C ILE A 301 18.51 -8.69 -1.96
N SER A 302 19.56 -7.88 -1.76
CA SER A 302 19.98 -6.86 -2.73
C SER A 302 20.31 -7.44 -4.11
N ASP A 303 20.97 -8.60 -4.15
CA ASP A 303 21.38 -9.25 -5.41
C ASP A 303 20.17 -9.77 -6.21
N ASN A 304 19.09 -10.11 -5.53
CA ASN A 304 17.90 -10.70 -6.12
C ASN A 304 16.80 -9.68 -6.38
N MET A 305 16.87 -8.50 -5.76
CA MET A 305 15.79 -7.49 -5.78
C MET A 305 15.44 -7.04 -7.21
N GLY A 306 16.43 -6.74 -8.03
CA GLY A 306 16.20 -6.32 -9.42
C GLY A 306 15.50 -7.39 -10.26
N ALA A 307 15.92 -8.64 -10.15
CA ALA A 307 15.30 -9.76 -10.84
C ALA A 307 13.86 -10.00 -10.35
N ALA A 308 13.64 -9.91 -9.04
CA ALA A 308 12.33 -10.06 -8.44
C ALA A 308 11.36 -8.96 -8.90
N LEU A 309 11.78 -7.69 -8.87
CA LEU A 309 10.97 -6.56 -9.35
C LEU A 309 10.62 -6.70 -10.84
N ASN A 310 11.60 -7.11 -11.67
CA ASN A 310 11.37 -7.30 -13.10
C ASN A 310 10.38 -8.45 -13.38
N SER A 311 10.40 -9.50 -12.56
CA SER A 311 9.51 -10.66 -12.72
C SER A 311 8.06 -10.38 -12.35
N LEU A 312 7.78 -9.32 -11.55
CA LEU A 312 6.41 -8.93 -11.21
C LEU A 312 5.63 -8.47 -12.44
N ASN A 313 6.30 -7.89 -13.43
CA ASN A 313 5.66 -7.28 -14.60
C ASN A 313 4.49 -6.33 -14.21
N ASP A 314 4.66 -5.64 -13.08
CA ASP A 314 3.65 -4.74 -12.52
C ASP A 314 3.81 -3.34 -13.11
N PRO A 315 2.75 -2.72 -13.67
CA PRO A 315 2.79 -1.35 -14.20
C PRO A 315 3.28 -0.29 -13.19
N CYS A 316 3.14 -0.57 -11.89
CA CYS A 316 3.65 0.29 -10.83
C CYS A 316 5.18 0.25 -10.68
N VAL A 317 5.84 -0.76 -11.27
CA VAL A 317 7.30 -0.89 -11.28
C VAL A 317 7.83 -0.44 -12.64
N GLU A 318 8.70 0.55 -12.65
CA GLU A 318 9.35 1.05 -13.86
C GLU A 318 10.83 0.69 -13.86
N CYS A 319 11.28 0.00 -14.92
CA CYS A 319 12.69 -0.20 -15.18
C CYS A 319 13.25 1.07 -15.86
N LEU A 320 14.06 1.82 -15.14
CA LEU A 320 14.76 2.98 -15.67
C LEU A 320 15.92 2.48 -16.54
N ARG A 321 15.66 2.27 -17.83
CA ARG A 321 16.75 1.98 -18.77
C ARG A 321 17.68 3.18 -18.76
N PRO A 322 19.01 3.01 -18.58
CA PRO A 322 19.94 4.10 -18.82
C PRO A 322 19.73 4.53 -20.27
N THR A 323 19.27 5.76 -20.48
CA THR A 323 19.30 6.39 -21.79
C THR A 323 20.75 6.34 -22.22
N ALA A 324 21.07 5.49 -23.18
CA ALA A 324 22.37 5.53 -23.86
C ALA A 324 22.47 6.93 -24.46
N ILE A 325 23.19 7.83 -23.78
CA ILE A 325 23.62 9.08 -24.36
C ILE A 325 24.62 8.64 -25.43
N ALA A 326 24.12 8.48 -26.65
CA ALA A 326 24.95 8.34 -27.80
C ALA A 326 25.74 9.67 -27.93
N TRP A 327 26.92 9.70 -27.37
CA TRP A 327 27.91 10.71 -27.73
C TRP A 327 28.21 10.47 -29.20
N ALA A 328 27.51 11.18 -30.08
CA ALA A 328 27.97 11.37 -31.44
C ALA A 328 29.25 12.20 -31.34
N ILE A 329 30.39 11.53 -31.36
CA ILE A 329 31.67 12.14 -31.62
C ILE A 329 31.67 12.41 -33.14
N SER A 330 31.37 13.62 -33.50
CA SER A 330 31.64 14.18 -34.83
C SER A 330 33.07 14.70 -34.87
#